data_f8e0d331f58f2143f6e39cd3879f5556
#
_entry.id   f8e0d331f58f2143f6e39cd3879f5556
#
_cell.length_a   1.000
_cell.length_b   1.000
_cell.length_c   1.000
_cell.angle_alpha   90.00
_cell.angle_beta   90.00
_cell.angle_gamma   90.00
#
_symmetry.space_group_name_H-M   'P 1'
#
loop_
_entity.id
_entity.type
_entity.pdbx_description
1 polymer ?
#
loop_
_entity_poly.entity_id
_entity_poly.type
_entity_poly.pdbx_seq_one_letter_code
_entity_poly.pdbx_strand_id
1 'polypeptide(L)'
;MSRKVLVVDDEAPIREMLVFVLEQNGFQAIEAEDYDSAIAAMVEPYPDMVLLDWMLPGGSGIQIAKQFKQSEYTRQIPIIMLTARGEEEDKVRGLEVGADDYVTKPFSPKELMARIKAVIRRVSPTSLEEAIEVHGLRLDPISHRVTSEGSELDMGPTEFRLLHFFMTHPERVYSREQ
;
A
#
# COMPACT_ATOMS: atom_id res chain seq x y z
N MET A 1 5.80 -12.97 -3.72
CA MET A 1 4.34 -13.07 -3.47
C MET A 1 3.66 -11.82 -4.00
N SER A 2 2.57 -11.94 -4.74
CA SER A 2 1.81 -10.77 -5.22
C SER A 2 1.14 -10.06 -4.05
N ARG A 3 1.20 -8.71 -4.04
CA ARG A 3 0.53 -7.90 -3.01
C ARG A 3 -0.97 -7.95 -3.18
N LYS A 4 -1.69 -8.02 -2.07
CA LYS A 4 -3.14 -8.07 -2.02
C LYS A 4 -3.73 -6.68 -1.86
N VAL A 5 -4.69 -6.32 -2.70
CA VAL A 5 -5.42 -5.05 -2.62
C VAL A 5 -6.90 -5.35 -2.42
N LEU A 6 -7.46 -4.86 -1.33
CA LEU A 6 -8.90 -4.92 -1.09
C LEU A 6 -9.57 -3.78 -1.86
N VAL A 7 -10.51 -4.12 -2.71
CA VAL A 7 -11.32 -3.18 -3.52
C VAL A 7 -12.73 -3.17 -2.97
N VAL A 8 -13.16 -2.02 -2.45
CA VAL A 8 -14.49 -1.83 -1.85
C VAL A 8 -15.24 -0.77 -2.64
N ASP A 9 -16.21 -1.18 -3.43
CA ASP A 9 -17.05 -0.31 -4.27
C ASP A 9 -18.37 -1.04 -4.59
N ASP A 10 -19.51 -0.40 -4.47
CA ASP A 10 -20.80 -1.03 -4.73
C ASP A 10 -21.12 -1.15 -6.23
N GLU A 11 -20.48 -0.34 -7.06
CA GLU A 11 -20.64 -0.35 -8.51
C GLU A 11 -19.83 -1.50 -9.14
N ALA A 12 -20.50 -2.59 -9.52
CA ALA A 12 -19.86 -3.76 -10.13
C ALA A 12 -18.94 -3.42 -11.33
N PRO A 13 -19.33 -2.54 -12.29
CA PRO A 13 -18.47 -2.18 -13.40
C PRO A 13 -17.16 -1.50 -12.96
N ILE A 14 -17.19 -0.71 -11.89
CA ILE A 14 -16.00 -0.07 -11.32
C ILE A 14 -15.12 -1.11 -10.65
N ARG A 15 -15.71 -2.01 -9.83
CA ARG A 15 -14.94 -3.11 -9.20
C ARG A 15 -14.24 -3.97 -10.24
N GLU A 16 -14.97 -4.44 -11.27
CA GLU A 16 -14.41 -5.26 -12.35
C GLU A 16 -13.25 -4.57 -13.06
N MET A 17 -13.38 -3.28 -13.36
CA MET A 17 -12.32 -2.49 -13.96
C MET A 17 -11.11 -2.38 -13.03
N LEU A 18 -11.32 -2.13 -11.73
CA LEU A 18 -10.26 -2.03 -10.73
C LEU A 18 -9.52 -3.36 -10.58
N VAL A 19 -10.24 -4.46 -10.47
CA VAL A 19 -9.68 -5.83 -10.41
C VAL A 19 -8.82 -6.10 -11.63
N PHE A 20 -9.35 -5.86 -12.83
CA PHE A 20 -8.61 -6.06 -14.07
C PHE A 20 -7.30 -5.25 -14.11
N VAL A 21 -7.36 -3.98 -13.75
CA VAL A 21 -6.18 -3.10 -13.75
C VAL A 21 -5.14 -3.55 -12.72
N LEU A 22 -5.58 -3.96 -11.53
CA LEU A 22 -4.69 -4.45 -10.48
C LEU A 22 -3.98 -5.73 -10.89
N GLU A 23 -4.72 -6.71 -11.42
CA GLU A 23 -4.17 -8.00 -11.87
C GLU A 23 -3.18 -7.84 -13.02
N GLN A 24 -3.47 -6.95 -13.99
CA GLN A 24 -2.55 -6.61 -15.07
C GLN A 24 -1.23 -5.99 -14.56
N ASN A 25 -1.23 -5.43 -13.36
CA ASN A 25 -0.04 -4.85 -12.72
C ASN A 25 0.58 -5.75 -11.63
N GLY A 26 0.19 -7.03 -11.57
CA GLY A 26 0.79 -8.03 -10.68
C GLY A 26 0.28 -8.00 -9.23
N PHE A 27 -0.83 -7.31 -8.96
CA PHE A 27 -1.52 -7.35 -7.69
C PHE A 27 -2.57 -8.47 -7.66
N GLN A 28 -2.91 -8.94 -6.48
CA GLN A 28 -4.06 -9.79 -6.25
C GLN A 28 -5.20 -8.93 -5.69
N ALA A 29 -6.34 -8.89 -6.37
CA ALA A 29 -7.50 -8.16 -5.90
C ALA A 29 -8.38 -9.04 -5.00
N ILE A 30 -8.93 -8.42 -3.94
CA ILE A 30 -10.00 -8.96 -3.09
C ILE A 30 -11.16 -7.99 -3.23
N GLU A 31 -12.36 -8.49 -3.53
CA GLU A 31 -13.53 -7.66 -3.78
C GLU A 31 -14.47 -7.60 -2.58
N ALA A 32 -15.03 -6.43 -2.34
CA ALA A 32 -16.14 -6.21 -1.43
C ALA A 32 -17.11 -5.18 -2.03
N GLU A 33 -18.42 -5.41 -1.87
CA GLU A 33 -19.44 -4.56 -2.47
C GLU A 33 -20.20 -3.68 -1.46
N ASP A 34 -19.99 -3.93 -0.17
CA ASP A 34 -20.67 -3.24 0.91
C ASP A 34 -19.83 -3.19 2.19
N TYR A 35 -20.39 -2.59 3.23
CA TYR A 35 -19.76 -2.46 4.53
C TYR A 35 -19.40 -3.84 5.14
N ASP A 36 -20.34 -4.78 5.15
CA ASP A 36 -20.17 -6.06 5.84
C ASP A 36 -19.13 -6.94 5.14
N SER A 37 -19.16 -7.00 3.81
CA SER A 37 -18.16 -7.73 3.03
C SER A 37 -16.77 -7.13 3.14
N ALA A 38 -16.66 -5.79 3.24
CA ALA A 38 -15.38 -5.12 3.47
C ALA A 38 -14.78 -5.48 4.84
N ILE A 39 -15.60 -5.50 5.89
CA ILE A 39 -15.16 -5.92 7.23
C ILE A 39 -14.78 -7.40 7.22
N ALA A 40 -15.56 -8.25 6.58
CA ALA A 40 -15.29 -9.69 6.48
C ALA A 40 -13.99 -10.00 5.69
N ALA A 41 -13.64 -9.16 4.73
CA ALA A 41 -12.41 -9.31 3.93
C ALA A 41 -11.14 -8.88 4.68
N MET A 42 -11.28 -8.13 5.79
CA MET A 42 -10.16 -7.65 6.60
C MET A 42 -9.73 -8.70 7.63
N VAL A 43 -9.24 -9.83 7.13
CA VAL A 43 -8.77 -10.97 7.94
C VAL A 43 -7.36 -11.39 7.53
N GLU A 44 -6.66 -12.11 8.40
CA GLU A 44 -5.33 -12.64 8.08
C GLU A 44 -5.37 -13.70 6.97
N PRO A 45 -4.46 -13.64 6.02
CA PRO A 45 -3.43 -12.62 5.80
C PRO A 45 -4.05 -11.32 5.26
N TYR A 46 -3.90 -10.25 6.02
CA TYR A 46 -4.46 -8.93 5.71
C TYR A 46 -4.05 -8.44 4.32
N PRO A 47 -4.88 -7.62 3.65
CA PRO A 47 -4.48 -6.94 2.43
C PRO A 47 -3.35 -5.94 2.69
N ASP A 48 -2.52 -5.71 1.67
CA ASP A 48 -1.42 -4.75 1.72
C ASP A 48 -1.90 -3.30 1.50
N MET A 49 -3.10 -3.13 0.96
CA MET A 49 -3.74 -1.84 0.67
C MET A 49 -5.24 -1.98 0.53
N VAL A 50 -5.97 -0.89 0.75
CA VAL A 50 -7.41 -0.78 0.52
C VAL A 50 -7.71 0.35 -0.45
N LEU A 51 -8.50 0.05 -1.50
CA LEU A 51 -9.21 1.03 -2.31
C LEU A 51 -10.66 1.07 -1.83
N LEU A 52 -11.12 2.21 -1.38
CA LEU A 52 -12.37 2.30 -0.62
C LEU A 52 -13.27 3.41 -1.16
N ASP A 53 -14.42 3.04 -1.68
CA ASP A 53 -15.44 4.02 -2.07
C ASP A 53 -15.97 4.74 -0.83
N TRP A 54 -16.24 6.02 -1.01
CA TRP A 54 -16.80 6.90 -0.01
C TRP A 54 -18.23 6.51 0.39
N MET A 55 -19.06 6.19 -0.60
CA MET A 55 -20.48 5.86 -0.44
C MET A 55 -20.68 4.36 -0.65
N LEU A 56 -21.16 3.67 0.38
CA LEU A 56 -21.40 2.24 0.35
C LEU A 56 -22.78 1.91 0.93
N PRO A 57 -23.46 0.85 0.44
CA PRO A 57 -24.63 0.30 1.10
C PRO A 57 -24.29 -0.19 2.51
N GLY A 58 -25.16 0.11 3.47
CA GLY A 58 -24.99 -0.32 4.86
C GLY A 58 -24.08 0.54 5.72
N GLY A 59 -23.35 1.49 5.14
CA GLY A 59 -22.47 2.40 5.87
C GLY A 59 -21.62 3.27 4.95
N SER A 60 -20.79 4.14 5.50
CA SER A 60 -19.90 4.97 4.71
C SER A 60 -18.48 4.40 4.68
N GLY A 61 -17.76 4.61 3.58
CA GLY A 61 -16.34 4.26 3.50
C GLY A 61 -15.50 4.93 4.58
N ILE A 62 -15.89 6.12 5.06
CA ILE A 62 -15.24 6.78 6.20
C ILE A 62 -15.34 5.96 7.47
N GLN A 63 -16.50 5.35 7.76
CA GLN A 63 -16.66 4.50 8.94
C GLN A 63 -15.73 3.28 8.87
N ILE A 64 -15.63 2.66 7.69
CA ILE A 64 -14.69 1.55 7.45
C ILE A 64 -13.24 2.01 7.65
N ALA A 65 -12.85 3.13 7.01
CA ALA A 65 -11.50 3.68 7.14
C ALA A 65 -11.14 3.97 8.61
N LYS A 66 -12.06 4.58 9.35
CA LYS A 66 -11.89 4.86 10.78
C LYS A 66 -11.70 3.59 11.59
N GLN A 67 -12.52 2.57 11.34
CA GLN A 67 -12.42 1.28 12.03
C GLN A 67 -11.08 0.60 11.75
N PHE A 68 -10.63 0.59 10.48
CA PHE A 68 -9.34 0.01 10.11
C PHE A 68 -8.16 0.76 10.73
N LYS A 69 -8.22 2.09 10.79
CA LYS A 69 -7.16 2.91 11.38
C LYS A 69 -7.14 2.89 12.92
N GLN A 70 -8.23 2.53 13.57
CA GLN A 70 -8.29 2.37 15.03
C GLN A 70 -7.76 1.01 15.53
N SER A 71 -7.77 -0.01 14.68
CA SER A 71 -7.27 -1.34 15.04
C SER A 71 -5.74 -1.40 14.97
N GLU A 72 -5.09 -1.94 15.99
CA GLU A 72 -3.63 -2.12 16.03
C GLU A 72 -3.11 -3.00 14.87
N TYR A 73 -3.92 -3.94 14.42
CA TYR A 73 -3.55 -4.88 13.36
C TYR A 73 -3.64 -4.30 11.95
N THR A 74 -4.55 -3.34 11.73
CA THR A 74 -4.86 -2.82 10.40
C THR A 74 -4.53 -1.34 10.19
N ARG A 75 -4.17 -0.61 11.26
CA ARG A 75 -3.86 0.83 11.19
C ARG A 75 -2.72 1.20 10.23
N GLN A 76 -1.80 0.27 10.01
CA GLN A 76 -0.65 0.47 9.11
C GLN A 76 -1.00 0.23 7.63
N ILE A 77 -2.15 -0.44 7.36
CA ILE A 77 -2.58 -0.71 6.01
C ILE A 77 -2.99 0.60 5.35
N PRO A 78 -2.39 0.98 4.21
CA PRO A 78 -2.72 2.20 3.53
C PRO A 78 -4.11 2.13 2.88
N ILE A 79 -4.81 3.26 2.92
CA ILE A 79 -6.16 3.41 2.37
C ILE A 79 -6.15 4.54 1.35
N ILE A 80 -6.60 4.24 0.13
CA ILE A 80 -6.92 5.25 -0.90
C ILE A 80 -8.45 5.34 -0.98
N MET A 81 -8.99 6.53 -0.71
CA MET A 81 -10.42 6.79 -0.86
C MET A 81 -10.77 7.07 -2.32
N LEU A 82 -11.87 6.48 -2.79
CA LEU A 82 -12.46 6.77 -4.10
C LEU A 82 -13.65 7.69 -3.86
N THR A 83 -13.64 8.89 -4.43
CA THR A 83 -14.65 9.93 -4.15
C THR A 83 -15.34 10.42 -5.42
N ALA A 84 -16.61 10.84 -5.33
CA ALA A 84 -17.28 11.55 -6.41
C ALA A 84 -16.70 12.97 -6.59
N ARG A 85 -16.82 13.51 -7.80
CA ARG A 85 -16.32 14.85 -8.13
C ARG A 85 -17.20 15.92 -7.46
N GLY A 86 -16.61 16.81 -6.65
CA GLY A 86 -17.30 17.99 -6.12
C GLY A 86 -17.34 18.11 -4.59
N GLU A 87 -16.94 17.09 -3.86
CA GLU A 87 -17.02 17.08 -2.39
C GLU A 87 -15.67 17.44 -1.76
N GLU A 88 -15.30 18.74 -1.80
CA GLU A 88 -14.07 19.21 -1.13
C GLU A 88 -14.12 19.02 0.39
N GLU A 89 -15.29 19.15 1.00
CA GLU A 89 -15.47 18.91 2.44
C GLU A 89 -15.22 17.45 2.82
N ASP A 90 -15.52 16.51 1.92
CA ASP A 90 -15.27 15.09 2.15
C ASP A 90 -13.79 14.73 2.04
N LYS A 91 -13.02 15.46 1.24
CA LYS A 91 -11.55 15.28 1.18
C LYS A 91 -10.90 15.64 2.51
N VAL A 92 -11.35 16.71 3.17
CA VAL A 92 -10.84 17.11 4.50
C VAL A 92 -11.18 16.03 5.53
N ARG A 93 -12.43 15.54 5.54
CA ARG A 93 -12.85 14.44 6.43
C ARG A 93 -12.09 13.13 6.18
N GLY A 94 -11.78 12.81 4.92
CA GLY A 94 -10.99 11.63 4.56
C GLY A 94 -9.57 11.69 5.11
N LEU A 95 -8.94 12.85 5.08
CA LEU A 95 -7.61 13.07 5.69
C LEU A 95 -7.65 12.99 7.21
N GLU A 96 -8.71 13.50 7.85
CA GLU A 96 -8.90 13.43 9.31
C GLU A 96 -9.05 12.00 9.84
N VAL A 97 -9.60 11.07 9.04
CA VAL A 97 -9.70 9.64 9.41
C VAL A 97 -8.43 8.84 9.14
N GLY A 98 -7.42 9.46 8.54
CA GLY A 98 -6.11 8.85 8.30
C GLY A 98 -6.00 8.09 6.97
N ALA A 99 -6.81 8.43 5.97
CA ALA A 99 -6.60 7.95 4.60
C ALA A 99 -5.26 8.48 4.05
N ASP A 100 -4.57 7.66 3.29
CA ASP A 100 -3.21 7.96 2.78
C ASP A 100 -3.24 8.75 1.47
N ASP A 101 -4.32 8.60 0.69
CA ASP A 101 -4.58 9.36 -0.53
C ASP A 101 -6.07 9.25 -0.90
N TYR A 102 -6.50 10.02 -1.90
CA TYR A 102 -7.83 9.90 -2.51
C TYR A 102 -7.77 10.15 -4.01
N VAL A 103 -8.70 9.53 -4.72
CA VAL A 103 -8.86 9.63 -6.16
C VAL A 103 -10.30 9.99 -6.48
N THR A 104 -10.48 11.01 -7.32
CA THR A 104 -11.80 11.48 -7.70
C THR A 104 -12.33 10.70 -8.90
N LYS A 105 -13.53 10.16 -8.80
CA LYS A 105 -14.26 9.56 -9.94
C LYS A 105 -14.76 10.63 -10.91
N PRO A 106 -14.71 10.45 -12.24
CA PRO A 106 -14.05 9.34 -12.93
C PRO A 106 -12.52 9.51 -12.95
N PHE A 107 -11.80 8.43 -12.76
CA PHE A 107 -10.33 8.40 -12.82
C PHE A 107 -9.83 7.53 -13.96
N SER A 108 -8.62 7.81 -14.43
CA SER A 108 -7.95 6.92 -15.38
C SER A 108 -7.25 5.77 -14.67
N PRO A 109 -7.24 4.55 -15.24
CA PRO A 109 -6.46 3.44 -14.70
C PRO A 109 -4.98 3.78 -14.48
N LYS A 110 -4.41 4.57 -15.37
CA LYS A 110 -3.01 5.02 -15.27
C LYS A 110 -2.77 5.93 -14.06
N GLU A 111 -3.69 6.87 -13.80
CA GLU A 111 -3.63 7.75 -12.63
C GLU A 111 -3.73 6.93 -11.34
N LEU A 112 -4.72 6.05 -11.25
CA LEU A 112 -4.91 5.19 -10.09
C LEU A 112 -3.67 4.36 -9.79
N MET A 113 -3.09 3.70 -10.80
CA MET A 113 -1.89 2.88 -10.62
C MET A 113 -0.67 3.70 -10.18
N ALA A 114 -0.52 4.93 -10.68
CA ALA A 114 0.55 5.83 -10.24
C ALA A 114 0.39 6.17 -8.74
N ARG A 115 -0.82 6.42 -8.27
CA ARG A 115 -1.13 6.71 -6.86
C ARG A 115 -0.93 5.49 -5.97
N ILE A 116 -1.42 4.31 -6.38
CA ILE A 116 -1.19 3.04 -5.67
C ILE A 116 0.30 2.81 -5.44
N LYS A 117 1.11 2.90 -6.50
CA LYS A 117 2.57 2.73 -6.42
C LYS A 117 3.22 3.78 -5.51
N ALA A 118 2.76 5.04 -5.57
CA ALA A 118 3.27 6.11 -4.71
C ALA A 118 2.95 5.88 -3.23
N VAL A 119 1.74 5.44 -2.91
CA VAL A 119 1.31 5.16 -1.53
C VAL A 119 2.04 3.94 -0.98
N ILE A 120 2.12 2.85 -1.73
CA ILE A 120 2.87 1.65 -1.33
C ILE A 120 4.34 1.99 -1.04
N ARG A 121 4.97 2.82 -1.86
CA ARG A 121 6.36 3.26 -1.64
C ARG A 121 6.54 4.06 -0.35
N ARG A 122 5.54 4.85 0.06
CA ARG A 122 5.60 5.64 1.31
C ARG A 122 5.43 4.79 2.56
N VAL A 123 4.54 3.80 2.50
CA VAL A 123 4.18 2.94 3.64
C VAL A 123 5.16 1.78 3.81
N SER A 124 5.70 1.30 2.70
CA SER A 124 6.84 0.40 2.68
C SER A 124 8.04 1.21 2.18
N PRO A 125 8.82 1.85 3.05
CA PRO A 125 10.06 2.55 2.64
C PRO A 125 11.06 1.59 1.99
N THR A 126 10.80 0.33 2.12
CA THR A 126 11.50 -0.75 1.48
C THR A 126 10.72 -1.15 0.24
N SER A 127 11.05 -0.55 -0.89
CA SER A 127 10.84 -1.20 -2.18
C SER A 127 11.68 -2.49 -2.15
N LEU A 128 11.08 -3.57 -1.62
CA LEU A 128 11.69 -4.91 -1.61
C LEU A 128 11.94 -5.45 -3.04
N GLU A 129 11.70 -4.62 -4.06
CA GLU A 129 11.75 -5.03 -5.46
C GLU A 129 12.80 -4.29 -6.29
N GLU A 130 13.35 -3.18 -5.80
CA GLU A 130 14.41 -2.47 -6.53
C GLU A 130 15.74 -2.59 -5.79
N ALA A 131 16.79 -2.92 -6.52
CA ALA A 131 18.13 -2.90 -5.97
C ALA A 131 18.48 -1.48 -5.49
N ILE A 132 18.95 -1.37 -4.27
CA ILE A 132 19.35 -0.09 -3.67
C ILE A 132 20.84 0.08 -3.91
N GLU A 133 21.25 1.24 -4.41
CA GLU A 133 22.65 1.56 -4.64
C GLU A 133 23.03 2.85 -3.90
N VAL A 134 24.03 2.76 -3.04
CA VAL A 134 24.56 3.88 -2.28
C VAL A 134 26.09 3.79 -2.27
N HIS A 135 26.76 4.79 -2.81
CA HIS A 135 28.23 4.88 -2.84
C HIS A 135 28.96 3.61 -3.37
N GLY A 136 28.41 3.01 -4.44
CA GLY A 136 29.00 1.81 -5.06
C GLY A 136 28.65 0.49 -4.36
N LEU A 137 27.88 0.55 -3.26
CA LEU A 137 27.30 -0.62 -2.62
C LEU A 137 25.89 -0.83 -3.14
N ARG A 138 25.65 -1.96 -3.79
CA ARG A 138 24.35 -2.34 -4.37
C ARG A 138 23.80 -3.53 -3.61
N LEU A 139 22.57 -3.41 -3.12
CA LEU A 139 21.82 -4.45 -2.44
C LEU A 139 20.57 -4.77 -3.26
N ASP A 140 20.46 -6.04 -3.67
CA ASP A 140 19.27 -6.54 -4.39
C ASP A 140 18.44 -7.40 -3.41
N PRO A 141 17.27 -6.91 -3.00
CA PRO A 141 16.44 -7.61 -2.04
C PRO A 141 15.73 -8.84 -2.61
N ILE A 142 15.58 -8.92 -3.95
CA ILE A 142 14.93 -10.08 -4.60
C ILE A 142 15.89 -11.26 -4.64
N SER A 143 17.13 -11.05 -5.11
CA SER A 143 18.14 -12.09 -5.19
C SER A 143 18.90 -12.32 -3.88
N HIS A 144 18.65 -11.48 -2.85
CA HIS A 144 19.41 -11.46 -1.59
C HIS A 144 20.93 -11.28 -1.80
N ARG A 145 21.32 -10.52 -2.82
CA ARG A 145 22.72 -10.26 -3.16
C ARG A 145 23.14 -8.86 -2.77
N VAL A 146 24.36 -8.76 -2.29
CA VAL A 146 25.05 -7.50 -2.05
C VAL A 146 26.31 -7.48 -2.89
N THR A 147 26.53 -6.39 -3.61
CA THR A 147 27.76 -6.17 -4.38
C THR A 147 28.38 -4.85 -4.03
N SER A 148 29.71 -4.80 -3.96
CA SER A 148 30.51 -3.60 -3.79
C SER A 148 31.46 -3.46 -4.96
N GLU A 149 31.36 -2.35 -5.70
CA GLU A 149 32.18 -2.12 -6.89
C GLU A 149 32.18 -3.29 -7.89
N GLY A 150 31.02 -3.96 -8.02
CA GLY A 150 30.84 -5.12 -8.92
C GLY A 150 31.28 -6.47 -8.33
N SER A 151 31.85 -6.51 -7.15
CA SER A 151 32.22 -7.75 -6.46
C SER A 151 31.13 -8.18 -5.48
N GLU A 152 30.71 -9.45 -5.50
CA GLU A 152 29.71 -9.99 -4.60
C GLU A 152 30.26 -10.11 -3.17
N LEU A 153 29.45 -9.65 -2.19
CA LEU A 153 29.75 -9.79 -0.76
C LEU A 153 28.92 -10.92 -0.18
N ASP A 154 29.58 -11.87 0.47
CA ASP A 154 28.89 -12.94 1.18
C ASP A 154 28.38 -12.41 2.53
N MET A 155 27.06 -12.46 2.72
CA MET A 155 26.37 -11.93 3.91
C MET A 155 25.33 -12.91 4.42
N GLY A 156 25.32 -13.11 5.73
CA GLY A 156 24.26 -13.87 6.39
C GLY A 156 22.90 -13.14 6.37
N PRO A 157 21.79 -13.87 6.59
CA PRO A 157 20.44 -13.28 6.52
C PRO A 157 20.20 -12.13 7.51
N THR A 158 20.90 -12.13 8.66
CA THR A 158 20.77 -11.08 9.67
C THR A 158 21.54 -9.83 9.25
N GLU A 159 22.75 -10.00 8.72
CA GLU A 159 23.61 -8.93 8.22
C GLU A 159 22.97 -8.26 7.00
N PHE A 160 22.39 -9.06 6.09
CA PHE A 160 21.64 -8.56 4.94
C PHE A 160 20.47 -7.66 5.37
N ARG A 161 19.65 -8.10 6.34
CA ARG A 161 18.51 -7.32 6.84
C ARG A 161 18.95 -6.01 7.50
N LEU A 162 20.05 -6.05 8.25
CA LEU A 162 20.60 -4.88 8.90
C LEU A 162 21.14 -3.88 7.87
N LEU A 163 21.91 -4.35 6.89
CA LEU A 163 22.42 -3.51 5.82
C LEU A 163 21.27 -2.89 5.01
N HIS A 164 20.26 -3.68 4.64
CA HIS A 164 19.08 -3.22 3.95
C HIS A 164 18.35 -2.13 4.73
N PHE A 165 18.19 -2.29 6.05
CA PHE A 165 17.62 -1.29 6.92
C PHE A 165 18.41 0.02 6.89
N PHE A 166 19.73 -0.02 6.99
CA PHE A 166 20.55 1.21 6.94
C PHE A 166 20.56 1.87 5.57
N MET A 167 20.60 1.11 4.49
CA MET A 167 20.57 1.66 3.13
C MET A 167 19.23 2.30 2.77
N THR A 168 18.14 1.85 3.39
CA THR A 168 16.80 2.45 3.23
C THR A 168 16.55 3.66 4.11
N HIS A 169 17.40 3.88 5.14
CA HIS A 169 17.28 5.00 6.07
C HIS A 169 18.61 5.78 6.17
N PRO A 170 19.09 6.36 5.05
CA PRO A 170 20.33 7.12 5.07
C PRO A 170 20.20 8.33 6.00
N GLU A 171 21.32 8.77 6.55
CA GLU A 171 21.44 9.95 7.41
C GLU A 171 20.76 9.85 8.79
N ARG A 172 20.37 8.65 9.24
CA ARG A 172 19.87 8.42 10.59
C ARG A 172 20.86 7.63 11.44
N VAL A 173 21.03 8.07 12.68
CA VAL A 173 21.83 7.35 13.68
C VAL A 173 20.87 6.58 14.58
N TYR A 174 21.14 5.29 14.75
CA TYR A 174 20.37 4.40 15.59
C TYR A 174 21.22 3.89 16.76
N SER A 175 20.64 3.80 17.96
CA SER A 175 21.27 3.17 19.09
C SER A 175 21.06 1.64 19.05
N ARG A 176 21.79 0.89 19.90
CA ARG A 176 21.64 -0.57 19.99
C ARG A 176 20.28 -1.01 20.57
N GLU A 177 19.52 -0.08 21.16
CA GLU A 177 18.22 -0.33 21.78
C GLU A 177 17.05 -0.04 20.83
N GLN A 178 17.31 0.50 19.66
CA GLN A 178 16.36 0.75 18.57
C GLN A 178 16.47 -0.28 17.47
#